data_1c1fdd75d5cd5efe39b46b7cb5f9bbad
#
_entry.id   1c1fdd75d5cd5efe39b46b7cb5f9bbad
#
_cell.length_a   1.000
_cell.length_b   1.000
_cell.length_c   1.000
_cell.angle_alpha   90.00
_cell.angle_beta   90.00
_cell.angle_gamma   90.00
#
_symmetry.space_group_name_H-M   'P 1'
#
loop_
_entity.id
_entity.type
_entity.pdbx_description
1 polymer ?
#
loop_
_entity_poly.entity_id
_entity_poly.type
_entity_poly.pdbx_seq_one_letter_code
_entity_poly.pdbx_strand_id
1 'polypeptide(L)'
;LVLQARLYRVPAAEAETRVEQALDDFELRPFASASPADLPLGIRQRLQLAAACINTPDILILDEPTSGVDPAARDMFWRHLIDLSRNKHVTIFVSTHFMNEAACCDRISLTHRGRVLAVGTPADLTRKRGETSLEAAFIDYLRDEEARTDPQPPTAASTSQAASVTQHAASSSKLVTWLARTWAFARRETIELLRDRLRLAFAIMGPVVLLLVSAYSI
;
A
#
# COMPACT_ATOMS: atom_id res chain seq x y z
N LEU A 1 -11.34 -20.68 8.09
CA LEU A 1 -10.78 -20.71 9.45
C LEU A 1 -10.37 -22.14 9.88
N VAL A 2 -11.21 -23.17 9.71
CA VAL A 2 -10.88 -24.56 10.08
C VAL A 2 -9.59 -25.05 9.42
N LEU A 3 -9.40 -24.80 8.12
CA LEU A 3 -8.17 -25.13 7.43
C LEU A 3 -6.96 -24.41 8.04
N GLN A 4 -7.11 -23.13 8.38
CA GLN A 4 -6.06 -22.33 8.98
C GLN A 4 -5.67 -22.85 10.37
N ALA A 5 -6.65 -23.20 11.19
CA ALA A 5 -6.39 -23.82 12.49
C ALA A 5 -5.56 -25.11 12.36
N ARG A 6 -5.86 -25.95 11.34
CA ARG A 6 -5.06 -27.16 11.05
C ARG A 6 -3.64 -26.84 10.58
N LEU A 7 -3.47 -25.83 9.71
CA LEU A 7 -2.16 -25.40 9.21
C LEU A 7 -1.27 -24.91 10.34
N TYR A 8 -1.83 -24.16 11.29
CA TYR A 8 -1.12 -23.68 12.47
C TYR A 8 -0.99 -24.74 13.58
N ARG A 9 -1.43 -26.00 13.32
CA ARG A 9 -1.37 -27.11 14.26
C ARG A 9 -2.08 -26.84 15.59
N VAL A 10 -3.16 -26.08 15.55
CA VAL A 10 -4.06 -25.92 16.72
C VAL A 10 -4.56 -27.31 17.12
N PRO A 11 -4.51 -27.67 18.43
CA PRO A 11 -4.99 -28.98 18.89
C PRO A 11 -6.44 -29.21 18.45
N ALA A 12 -6.75 -30.41 17.96
CA ALA A 12 -8.09 -30.72 17.42
C ALA A 12 -9.21 -30.46 18.44
N ALA A 13 -8.94 -30.69 19.72
CA ALA A 13 -9.88 -30.44 20.80
C ALA A 13 -10.21 -28.93 20.99
N GLU A 14 -9.33 -28.04 20.57
CA GLU A 14 -9.48 -26.58 20.70
C GLU A 14 -9.89 -25.91 19.39
N ALA A 15 -9.64 -26.57 18.25
CA ALA A 15 -9.77 -25.95 16.94
C ALA A 15 -11.18 -25.44 16.65
N GLU A 16 -12.21 -26.24 17.00
CA GLU A 16 -13.61 -25.85 16.81
C GLU A 16 -13.98 -24.65 17.67
N THR A 17 -13.62 -24.67 18.96
CA THR A 17 -13.87 -23.57 19.89
C THR A 17 -13.19 -22.28 19.44
N ARG A 18 -11.94 -22.35 18.98
CA ARG A 18 -11.21 -21.17 18.49
C ARG A 18 -11.80 -20.63 17.20
N VAL A 19 -12.29 -21.50 16.31
CA VAL A 19 -12.96 -21.07 15.07
C VAL A 19 -14.29 -20.36 15.42
N GLU A 20 -15.08 -20.91 16.33
CA GLU A 20 -16.33 -20.28 16.77
C GLU A 20 -16.07 -18.91 17.44
N GLN A 21 -15.08 -18.84 18.32
CA GLN A 21 -14.66 -17.58 18.94
C GLN A 21 -14.20 -16.56 17.89
N ALA A 22 -13.42 -16.98 16.90
CA ALA A 22 -12.97 -16.08 15.84
C ALA A 22 -14.14 -15.59 14.97
N LEU A 23 -15.13 -16.42 14.70
CA LEU A 23 -16.35 -16.00 13.99
C LEU A 23 -17.12 -14.92 14.74
N ASP A 24 -17.17 -15.03 16.07
CA ASP A 24 -17.86 -14.04 16.91
C ASP A 24 -17.02 -12.78 17.11
N ASP A 25 -15.73 -12.90 17.49
CA ASP A 25 -14.84 -11.79 17.77
C ASP A 25 -14.67 -10.85 16.55
N PHE A 26 -14.65 -11.41 15.34
CA PHE A 26 -14.49 -10.64 14.10
C PHE A 26 -15.82 -10.40 13.35
N GLU A 27 -16.97 -10.66 13.97
CA GLU A 27 -18.30 -10.47 13.39
C GLU A 27 -18.47 -11.18 12.02
N LEU A 28 -17.96 -12.41 11.91
CA LEU A 28 -17.97 -13.20 10.67
C LEU A 28 -19.06 -14.25 10.63
N ARG A 29 -19.82 -14.45 11.73
CA ARG A 29 -20.86 -15.49 11.83
C ARG A 29 -21.89 -15.44 10.70
N PRO A 30 -22.39 -14.26 10.25
CA PRO A 30 -23.32 -14.20 9.12
C PRO A 30 -22.76 -14.72 7.80
N PHE A 31 -21.43 -14.80 7.71
CA PHE A 31 -20.71 -15.18 6.49
C PHE A 31 -20.05 -16.57 6.61
N ALA A 32 -20.32 -17.33 7.66
CA ALA A 32 -19.63 -18.60 7.97
C ALA A 32 -19.76 -19.66 6.86
N SER A 33 -20.85 -19.65 6.09
CA SER A 33 -21.09 -20.56 4.97
C SER A 33 -20.70 -19.98 3.61
N ALA A 34 -20.29 -18.70 3.53
CA ALA A 34 -19.93 -18.05 2.27
C ALA A 34 -18.52 -18.44 1.82
N SER A 35 -18.32 -18.50 0.51
CA SER A 35 -16.97 -18.65 -0.04
C SER A 35 -16.16 -17.36 0.17
N PRO A 36 -14.89 -17.44 0.59
CA PRO A 36 -14.04 -16.25 0.75
C PRO A 36 -13.92 -15.41 -0.53
N ALA A 37 -14.05 -16.00 -1.72
CA ALA A 37 -13.99 -15.31 -2.99
C ALA A 37 -15.19 -14.38 -3.22
N ASP A 38 -16.34 -14.72 -2.66
CA ASP A 38 -17.60 -13.99 -2.85
C ASP A 38 -17.83 -12.90 -1.79
N LEU A 39 -16.91 -12.81 -0.80
CA LEU A 39 -17.03 -11.81 0.26
C LEU A 39 -16.62 -10.41 -0.21
N PRO A 40 -17.34 -9.36 0.20
CA PRO A 40 -16.88 -7.98 0.07
C PRO A 40 -15.49 -7.80 0.66
N LEU A 41 -14.72 -6.85 0.12
CA LEU A 41 -13.30 -6.67 0.49
C LEU A 41 -13.13 -6.48 2.01
N GLY A 42 -13.91 -5.62 2.66
CA GLY A 42 -13.81 -5.37 4.10
C GLY A 42 -14.09 -6.62 4.96
N ILE A 43 -15.05 -7.47 4.54
CA ILE A 43 -15.32 -8.74 5.21
C ILE A 43 -14.15 -9.71 4.98
N ARG A 44 -13.58 -9.73 3.79
CA ARG A 44 -12.42 -10.56 3.46
C ARG A 44 -11.20 -10.17 4.28
N GLN A 45 -10.95 -8.86 4.48
CA GLN A 45 -9.87 -8.38 5.33
C GLN A 45 -10.07 -8.81 6.80
N ARG A 46 -11.29 -8.72 7.33
CA ARG A 46 -11.61 -9.25 8.68
C ARG A 46 -11.40 -10.75 8.77
N LEU A 47 -11.77 -11.51 7.74
CA LEU A 47 -11.52 -12.95 7.69
C LEU A 47 -10.01 -13.27 7.69
N GLN A 48 -9.20 -12.50 6.97
CA GLN A 48 -7.74 -12.66 6.98
C GLN A 48 -7.16 -12.36 8.36
N LEU A 49 -7.63 -11.30 9.03
CA LEU A 49 -7.24 -10.96 10.39
C LEU A 49 -7.63 -12.07 11.38
N ALA A 50 -8.86 -12.57 11.32
CA ALA A 50 -9.32 -13.70 12.13
C ALA A 50 -8.46 -14.97 11.90
N ALA A 51 -8.11 -15.25 10.64
CA ALA A 51 -7.25 -16.36 10.28
C ALA A 51 -5.82 -16.21 10.84
N ALA A 52 -5.27 -14.99 10.84
CA ALA A 52 -3.97 -14.70 11.43
C ALA A 52 -3.97 -14.83 12.96
N CYS A 53 -5.12 -14.56 13.58
CA CYS A 53 -5.27 -14.60 15.05
C CYS A 53 -5.68 -15.99 15.61
N ILE A 54 -5.98 -16.98 14.75
CA ILE A 54 -6.49 -18.28 15.16
C ILE A 54 -5.56 -19.06 16.11
N ASN A 55 -4.26 -18.82 16.01
CA ASN A 55 -3.22 -19.42 16.86
C ASN A 55 -2.77 -18.53 18.01
N THR A 56 -3.52 -17.45 18.31
CA THR A 56 -3.23 -16.50 19.41
C THR A 56 -1.80 -15.96 19.35
N PRO A 57 -1.42 -15.21 18.28
CA PRO A 57 -0.06 -14.72 18.13
C PRO A 57 0.25 -13.60 19.14
N ASP A 58 1.51 -13.55 19.61
CA ASP A 58 2.02 -12.42 20.41
C ASP A 58 2.33 -11.18 19.54
N ILE A 59 2.64 -11.42 18.26
CA ILE A 59 3.00 -10.38 17.29
C ILE A 59 2.20 -10.58 16.00
N LEU A 60 1.64 -9.50 15.49
CA LEU A 60 0.90 -9.45 14.23
C LEU A 60 1.53 -8.40 13.31
N ILE A 61 1.83 -8.78 12.07
CA ILE A 61 2.39 -7.88 11.05
C ILE A 61 1.40 -7.77 9.91
N LEU A 62 0.97 -6.55 9.61
CA LEU A 62 -0.04 -6.24 8.60
C LEU A 62 0.53 -5.20 7.62
N ASP A 63 0.45 -5.52 6.33
CA ASP A 63 0.90 -4.63 5.26
C ASP A 63 -0.31 -4.06 4.52
N GLU A 64 -0.53 -2.75 4.65
CA GLU A 64 -1.66 -1.99 4.09
C GLU A 64 -3.02 -2.70 4.21
N PRO A 65 -3.44 -3.18 5.38
CA PRO A 65 -4.57 -4.10 5.53
C PRO A 65 -5.92 -3.50 5.14
N THR A 66 -6.03 -2.19 5.06
CA THR A 66 -7.27 -1.46 4.77
C THR A 66 -7.25 -0.78 3.39
N SER A 67 -6.23 -1.06 2.58
CA SER A 67 -6.13 -0.50 1.22
C SER A 67 -7.33 -0.94 0.36
N GLY A 68 -8.02 0.03 -0.26
CA GLY A 68 -9.20 -0.22 -1.07
C GLY A 68 -10.49 -0.59 -0.30
N VAL A 69 -10.44 -0.61 1.04
CA VAL A 69 -11.61 -0.86 1.89
C VAL A 69 -12.42 0.43 2.07
N ASP A 70 -13.74 0.32 2.05
CA ASP A 70 -14.62 1.46 2.33
C ASP A 70 -14.45 2.00 3.76
N PRO A 71 -14.78 3.28 4.03
CA PRO A 71 -14.52 3.92 5.32
C PRO A 71 -15.19 3.20 6.51
N ALA A 72 -16.42 2.71 6.36
CA ALA A 72 -17.14 2.07 7.46
C ALA A 72 -16.52 0.71 7.83
N ALA A 73 -16.15 -0.09 6.83
CA ALA A 73 -15.46 -1.36 7.05
C ALA A 73 -14.04 -1.16 7.57
N ARG A 74 -13.36 -0.07 7.18
CA ARG A 74 -12.06 0.35 7.70
C ARG A 74 -12.13 0.67 9.20
N ASP A 75 -13.10 1.49 9.62
CA ASP A 75 -13.27 1.83 11.03
C ASP A 75 -13.56 0.60 11.90
N MET A 76 -14.32 -0.36 11.35
CA MET A 76 -14.58 -1.62 12.02
C MET A 76 -13.33 -2.48 12.13
N PHE A 77 -12.52 -2.54 11.09
CA PHE A 77 -11.23 -3.25 11.09
C PHE A 77 -10.28 -2.69 12.16
N TRP A 78 -10.15 -1.36 12.24
CA TRP A 78 -9.32 -0.69 13.24
C TRP A 78 -9.82 -0.92 14.67
N ARG A 79 -11.13 -1.01 14.90
CA ARG A 79 -11.67 -1.39 16.21
C ARG A 79 -11.20 -2.79 16.64
N HIS A 80 -11.17 -3.75 15.72
CA HIS A 80 -10.63 -5.09 16.01
C HIS A 80 -9.13 -5.04 16.33
N LEU A 81 -8.33 -4.24 15.61
CA LEU A 81 -6.90 -4.08 15.92
C LEU A 81 -6.67 -3.48 17.31
N ILE A 82 -7.42 -2.45 17.66
CA ILE A 82 -7.34 -1.82 18.98
C ILE A 82 -7.73 -2.82 20.08
N ASP A 83 -8.78 -3.60 19.89
CA ASP A 83 -9.20 -4.64 20.82
C ASP A 83 -8.11 -5.71 21.01
N LEU A 84 -7.53 -6.21 19.92
CA LEU A 84 -6.42 -7.16 19.97
C LEU A 84 -5.22 -6.61 20.75
N SER A 85 -4.87 -5.34 20.52
CA SER A 85 -3.73 -4.72 21.19
C SER A 85 -4.01 -4.45 22.66
N ARG A 86 -5.18 -3.87 23.01
CA ARG A 86 -5.50 -3.41 24.37
C ARG A 86 -5.95 -4.54 25.29
N ASN A 87 -6.82 -5.42 24.79
CA ASN A 87 -7.46 -6.44 25.61
C ASN A 87 -6.79 -7.82 25.51
N LYS A 88 -6.23 -8.13 24.34
CA LYS A 88 -5.54 -9.42 24.10
C LYS A 88 -4.03 -9.31 24.11
N HIS A 89 -3.49 -8.10 24.35
CA HIS A 89 -2.04 -7.80 24.48
C HIS A 89 -1.19 -8.23 23.28
N VAL A 90 -1.76 -8.23 22.07
CA VAL A 90 -1.05 -8.53 20.84
C VAL A 90 -0.24 -7.30 20.41
N THR A 91 1.05 -7.48 20.15
CA THR A 91 1.88 -6.42 19.54
C THR A 91 1.61 -6.36 18.05
N ILE A 92 1.15 -5.21 17.54
CA ILE A 92 0.74 -5.07 16.14
C ILE A 92 1.65 -4.09 15.41
N PHE A 93 2.25 -4.55 14.30
CA PHE A 93 2.94 -3.72 13.33
C PHE A 93 2.06 -3.56 12.10
N VAL A 94 1.71 -2.31 11.78
CA VAL A 94 0.89 -1.98 10.60
C VAL A 94 1.67 -1.04 9.69
N SER A 95 1.78 -1.37 8.40
CA SER A 95 2.13 -0.37 7.39
C SER A 95 0.85 0.28 6.86
N THR A 96 0.87 1.58 6.68
CA THR A 96 -0.25 2.33 6.07
C THR A 96 0.26 3.62 5.45
N HIS A 97 -0.40 4.08 4.41
CA HIS A 97 -0.19 5.41 3.83
C HIS A 97 -1.28 6.41 4.25
N PHE A 98 -2.23 6.00 5.09
CA PHE A 98 -3.29 6.85 5.61
C PHE A 98 -2.88 7.46 6.95
N MET A 99 -2.74 8.78 7.03
CA MET A 99 -2.30 9.48 8.25
C MET A 99 -3.31 9.40 9.38
N ASN A 100 -4.61 9.31 9.08
CA ASN A 100 -5.65 9.09 10.08
C ASN A 100 -5.53 7.72 10.77
N GLU A 101 -5.09 6.69 10.05
CA GLU A 101 -4.79 5.37 10.63
C GLU A 101 -3.53 5.40 11.47
N ALA A 102 -2.46 6.01 10.96
CA ALA A 102 -1.22 6.20 11.71
C ALA A 102 -1.46 6.96 13.03
N ALA A 103 -2.40 7.90 13.06
CA ALA A 103 -2.77 8.64 14.26
C ALA A 103 -3.40 7.76 15.35
N CYS A 104 -3.93 6.57 15.01
CA CYS A 104 -4.48 5.60 15.97
C CYS A 104 -3.41 4.72 16.63
N CYS A 105 -2.17 4.75 16.15
CA CYS A 105 -1.07 3.94 16.66
C CYS A 105 -0.40 4.59 17.88
N ASP A 106 0.10 3.77 18.81
CA ASP A 106 0.86 4.26 19.97
C ASP A 106 2.19 4.87 19.55
N ARG A 107 2.81 4.30 18.53
CA ARG A 107 4.10 4.75 17.99
C ARG A 107 4.15 4.56 16.50
N ILE A 108 4.68 5.54 15.79
CA ILE A 108 4.83 5.52 14.34
C ILE A 108 6.27 5.76 13.92
N SER A 109 6.59 5.23 12.76
CA SER A 109 7.84 5.49 12.05
C SER A 109 7.49 6.07 10.68
N LEU A 110 7.79 7.35 10.48
CA LEU A 110 7.62 8.02 9.19
C LEU A 110 8.79 7.63 8.28
N THR A 111 8.47 7.09 7.10
CA THR A 111 9.47 6.59 6.16
C THR A 111 9.32 7.23 4.78
N HIS A 112 10.42 7.50 4.11
CA HIS A 112 10.44 8.00 2.73
C HIS A 112 11.67 7.48 1.99
N ARG A 113 11.50 6.98 0.76
CA ARG A 113 12.58 6.46 -0.09
C ARG A 113 13.53 5.49 0.64
N GLY A 114 12.98 4.60 1.47
CA GLY A 114 13.75 3.61 2.23
C GLY A 114 14.50 4.18 3.45
N ARG A 115 14.25 5.43 3.83
CA ARG A 115 14.83 6.07 5.02
C ARG A 115 13.77 6.35 6.06
N VAL A 116 14.13 6.26 7.33
CA VAL A 116 13.31 6.67 8.45
C VAL A 116 13.53 8.17 8.69
N LEU A 117 12.47 8.96 8.53
CA LEU A 117 12.50 10.41 8.74
C LEU A 117 12.37 10.76 10.23
N ALA A 118 11.44 10.11 10.91
CA ALA A 118 11.17 10.34 12.32
C ALA A 118 10.47 9.14 12.95
N VAL A 119 10.67 8.96 14.28
CA VAL A 119 10.00 7.93 15.09
C VAL A 119 9.50 8.57 16.37
N GLY A 120 8.27 8.28 16.76
CA GLY A 120 7.68 8.83 17.98
C GLY A 120 6.19 8.52 18.10
N THR A 121 5.53 9.07 19.11
CA THR A 121 4.08 9.08 19.15
C THR A 121 3.53 10.08 18.12
N PRO A 122 2.32 9.89 17.59
CA PRO A 122 1.71 10.87 16.69
C PRO A 122 1.70 12.29 17.26
N ALA A 123 1.35 12.43 18.53
CA ALA A 123 1.31 13.72 19.23
C ALA A 123 2.70 14.37 19.35
N ASP A 124 3.76 13.59 19.65
CA ASP A 124 5.10 14.13 19.74
C ASP A 124 5.64 14.61 18.39
N LEU A 125 5.36 13.85 17.33
CA LEU A 125 5.82 14.21 15.99
C LEU A 125 5.15 15.48 15.49
N THR A 126 3.84 15.62 15.73
CA THR A 126 3.07 16.82 15.39
C THR A 126 3.59 18.02 16.17
N ARG A 127 3.76 17.89 17.50
CA ARG A 127 4.27 18.95 18.39
C ARG A 127 5.68 19.42 18.02
N LYS A 128 6.59 18.47 17.68
CA LYS A 128 7.96 18.80 17.27
C LYS A 128 8.05 19.69 16.05
N ARG A 129 7.05 19.62 15.17
CA ARG A 129 6.96 20.45 13.95
C ARG A 129 6.09 21.68 14.14
N GLY A 130 5.40 21.83 15.29
CA GLY A 130 4.46 22.92 15.53
C GLY A 130 3.22 22.84 14.66
N GLU A 131 2.92 21.66 14.13
CA GLU A 131 1.80 21.45 13.21
C GLU A 131 0.54 20.99 13.94
N THR A 132 -0.62 21.19 13.32
CA THR A 132 -1.92 20.84 13.89
C THR A 132 -2.37 19.42 13.54
N SER A 133 -1.76 18.81 12.52
CA SER A 133 -2.09 17.47 12.06
C SER A 133 -0.84 16.65 11.77
N LEU A 134 -0.97 15.31 11.87
CA LEU A 134 0.11 14.39 11.53
C LEU A 134 0.48 14.47 10.04
N GLU A 135 -0.50 14.71 9.18
CA GLU A 135 -0.29 14.87 7.74
C GLU A 135 0.58 16.11 7.43
N ALA A 136 0.27 17.26 8.06
CA ALA A 136 1.07 18.47 7.92
C ALA A 136 2.50 18.26 8.45
N ALA A 137 2.64 17.61 9.61
CA ALA A 137 3.94 17.27 10.17
C ALA A 137 4.75 16.36 9.24
N PHE A 138 4.11 15.35 8.62
CA PHE A 138 4.78 14.46 7.66
C PHE A 138 5.26 15.21 6.43
N ILE A 139 4.43 16.11 5.86
CA ILE A 139 4.84 16.95 4.72
C ILE A 139 6.07 17.81 5.07
N ASP A 140 6.12 18.33 6.28
CA ASP A 140 7.25 19.14 6.74
C ASP A 140 8.53 18.29 6.91
N TYR A 141 8.43 17.06 7.44
CA TYR A 141 9.54 16.10 7.47
C TYR A 141 10.04 15.74 6.07
N LEU A 142 9.13 15.59 5.08
CA LEU A 142 9.50 15.32 3.69
C LEU A 142 10.28 16.48 3.06
N ARG A 143 9.85 17.73 3.27
CA ARG A 143 10.54 18.93 2.77
C ARG A 143 11.95 19.05 3.31
N ASP A 144 12.14 18.78 4.59
CA ASP A 144 13.48 18.77 5.20
C ASP A 144 14.40 17.70 4.57
N GLU A 145 13.88 16.52 4.27
CA GLU A 145 14.67 15.45 3.66
C GLU A 145 14.99 15.76 2.18
N GLU A 146 14.05 16.33 1.44
CA GLU A 146 14.27 16.79 0.08
C GLU A 146 15.33 17.89 0.02
N ALA A 147 15.28 18.88 0.92
CA ALA A 147 16.27 19.94 1.02
C ALA A 147 17.68 19.41 1.37
N ARG A 148 17.78 18.29 2.09
CA ARG A 148 19.06 17.62 2.39
C ARG A 148 19.59 16.80 1.22
N THR A 149 18.70 16.25 0.40
CA THR A 149 19.06 15.32 -0.68
C THR A 149 19.35 16.03 -1.99
N ASP A 150 18.78 17.22 -2.18
CA ASP A 150 19.03 18.09 -3.34
C ASP A 150 19.68 19.39 -2.82
N PRO A 151 21.02 19.48 -2.79
CA PRO A 151 21.70 20.72 -2.43
C PRO A 151 21.40 21.72 -3.53
N GLN A 152 20.35 22.52 -3.37
CA GLN A 152 20.10 23.69 -4.20
C GLN A 152 21.36 24.57 -4.12
N PRO A 153 21.98 24.92 -5.24
CA PRO A 153 23.11 25.85 -5.18
C PRO A 153 22.66 27.12 -4.47
N PRO A 154 23.50 27.73 -3.62
CA PRO A 154 23.09 28.85 -2.79
C PRO A 154 22.52 29.95 -3.68
N THR A 155 21.28 30.32 -3.45
CA THR A 155 20.63 31.48 -4.06
C THR A 155 21.42 32.72 -3.60
N ALA A 156 22.36 33.13 -4.46
CA ALA A 156 23.05 34.36 -4.27
C ALA A 156 22.05 35.52 -4.31
N ALA A 157 22.06 36.26 -3.22
CA ALA A 157 21.29 37.49 -3.06
C ALA A 157 21.45 38.38 -4.32
N SER A 158 20.30 38.93 -4.69
CA SER A 158 20.12 40.05 -5.60
C SER A 158 21.33 40.96 -5.76
N THR A 159 21.90 40.99 -6.94
CA THR A 159 22.50 42.23 -7.48
C THR A 159 22.19 42.28 -8.97
N SER A 160 21.35 43.26 -9.30
CA SER A 160 21.08 43.75 -10.63
C SER A 160 22.37 44.04 -11.37
N GLN A 161 22.61 43.41 -12.53
CA GLN A 161 23.14 44.07 -13.69
C GLN A 161 23.03 43.21 -14.94
N ALA A 162 22.54 43.83 -15.96
CA ALA A 162 22.41 43.33 -17.32
C ALA A 162 23.73 42.89 -17.94
N ALA A 163 23.72 41.76 -18.65
CA ALA A 163 24.36 41.64 -19.97
C ALA A 163 24.03 40.29 -20.61
N SER A 164 23.41 40.40 -21.70
CA SER A 164 23.25 39.57 -22.89
C SER A 164 24.31 38.47 -23.15
N VAL A 165 23.81 37.47 -23.92
CA VAL A 165 24.51 36.50 -24.78
C VAL A 165 25.01 35.22 -24.09
N THR A 166 24.31 34.12 -24.22
CA THR A 166 24.48 33.08 -25.25
C THR A 166 23.45 31.95 -25.03
N GLN A 167 22.42 31.97 -25.83
CA GLN A 167 21.61 30.75 -26.07
C GLN A 167 22.41 29.91 -27.06
N HIS A 168 23.01 28.81 -26.63
CA HIS A 168 23.26 27.63 -27.47
C HIS A 168 23.63 26.43 -26.59
N ALA A 169 23.01 25.28 -26.94
CA ALA A 169 23.31 23.93 -26.46
C ALA A 169 22.62 23.43 -25.17
N ALA A 170 21.30 23.29 -25.21
CA ALA A 170 20.59 22.39 -24.27
C ALA A 170 19.33 21.72 -24.89
N SER A 171 19.33 21.48 -26.23
CA SER A 171 18.16 20.81 -26.84
C SER A 171 18.36 19.34 -27.21
N SER A 172 19.58 18.80 -27.14
CA SER A 172 19.85 17.41 -27.52
C SER A 172 19.71 16.39 -26.39
N SER A 173 19.69 16.79 -25.11
CA SER A 173 19.61 15.86 -23.98
C SER A 173 18.17 15.44 -23.63
N LYS A 174 17.18 16.25 -23.95
CA LYS A 174 15.76 15.96 -23.65
C LYS A 174 15.17 14.87 -24.54
N LEU A 175 15.54 14.82 -25.80
CA LEU A 175 15.11 13.79 -26.74
C LEU A 175 15.70 12.42 -26.41
N VAL A 176 16.96 12.34 -26.03
CA VAL A 176 17.63 11.09 -25.64
C VAL A 176 17.07 10.54 -24.35
N THR A 177 16.78 11.40 -23.36
CA THR A 177 16.13 10.96 -22.10
C THR A 177 14.67 10.56 -22.31
N TRP A 178 13.95 11.20 -23.22
CA TRP A 178 12.57 10.82 -23.56
C TRP A 178 12.55 9.47 -24.29
N LEU A 179 13.41 9.26 -25.28
CA LEU A 179 13.55 7.98 -25.99
C LEU A 179 13.99 6.84 -25.05
N ALA A 180 14.90 7.09 -24.12
CA ALA A 180 15.32 6.08 -23.13
C ALA A 180 14.17 5.71 -22.17
N ARG A 181 13.33 6.66 -21.78
CA ARG A 181 12.16 6.40 -20.94
C ARG A 181 11.07 5.64 -21.70
N THR A 182 10.75 6.01 -22.93
CA THR A 182 9.78 5.28 -23.77
C THR A 182 10.27 3.87 -24.10
N TRP A 183 11.56 3.68 -24.33
CA TRP A 183 12.13 2.35 -24.58
C TRP A 183 12.10 1.45 -23.32
N ALA A 184 12.37 2.01 -22.15
CA ALA A 184 12.26 1.28 -20.88
C ALA A 184 10.81 0.85 -20.59
N PHE A 185 9.84 1.71 -20.92
CA PHE A 185 8.41 1.41 -20.76
C PHE A 185 7.98 0.31 -21.76
N ALA A 186 8.33 0.45 -23.04
CA ALA A 186 8.02 -0.52 -24.09
C ALA A 186 8.62 -1.90 -23.77
N ARG A 187 9.87 -1.94 -23.27
CA ARG A 187 10.52 -3.19 -22.87
C ARG A 187 9.78 -3.89 -21.72
N ARG A 188 9.30 -3.15 -20.73
CA ARG A 188 8.54 -3.69 -19.60
C ARG A 188 7.22 -4.30 -20.06
N GLU A 189 6.45 -3.57 -20.88
CA GLU A 189 5.19 -4.05 -21.46
C GLU A 189 5.40 -5.30 -22.34
N THR A 190 6.47 -5.31 -23.16
CA THR A 190 6.79 -6.47 -24.01
C THR A 190 7.12 -7.71 -23.17
N ILE A 191 7.84 -7.57 -22.05
CA ILE A 191 8.16 -8.69 -21.17
C ILE A 191 6.90 -9.21 -20.45
N GLU A 192 6.00 -8.32 -20.03
CA GLU A 192 4.72 -8.72 -19.43
C GLU A 192 3.81 -9.43 -20.42
N LEU A 193 3.71 -8.96 -21.67
CA LEU A 193 2.96 -9.62 -22.75
C LEU A 193 3.53 -11.00 -23.08
N LEU A 194 4.85 -11.15 -23.14
CA LEU A 194 5.51 -12.44 -23.40
C LEU A 194 5.35 -13.45 -22.25
N ARG A 195 5.15 -12.97 -21.05
CA ARG A 195 4.96 -13.82 -19.85
C ARG A 195 3.52 -14.32 -19.70
N ASP A 196 2.56 -13.60 -20.24
CA ASP A 196 1.14 -13.97 -20.23
C ASP A 196 0.73 -14.57 -21.58
N ARG A 197 0.79 -15.91 -21.69
CA ARG A 197 0.48 -16.67 -22.91
C ARG A 197 -0.94 -16.40 -23.44
N LEU A 198 -1.90 -16.11 -22.55
CA LEU A 198 -3.27 -15.79 -22.92
C LEU A 198 -3.37 -14.41 -23.58
N ARG A 199 -2.71 -13.40 -23.02
CA ARG A 199 -2.69 -12.04 -23.60
C ARG A 199 -1.94 -12.02 -24.93
N LEU A 200 -0.85 -12.78 -25.06
CA LEU A 200 -0.12 -12.92 -26.30
C LEU A 200 -0.99 -13.56 -27.40
N ALA A 201 -1.73 -14.62 -27.06
CA ALA A 201 -2.65 -15.26 -28.00
C ALA A 201 -3.75 -14.30 -28.48
N PHE A 202 -4.35 -13.51 -27.58
CA PHE A 202 -5.36 -12.51 -27.96
C PHE A 202 -4.79 -11.35 -28.76
N ALA A 203 -3.57 -10.90 -28.48
CA ALA A 203 -2.90 -9.83 -29.20
C ALA A 203 -2.59 -10.23 -30.67
N ILE A 204 -2.27 -11.50 -30.91
CA ILE A 204 -1.97 -12.01 -32.26
C ILE A 204 -3.24 -12.45 -32.98
N MET A 205 -4.14 -13.16 -32.29
CA MET A 205 -5.36 -13.71 -32.90
C MET A 205 -6.43 -12.63 -33.17
N GLY A 206 -6.51 -11.59 -32.35
CA GLY A 206 -7.52 -10.54 -32.47
C GLY A 206 -7.51 -9.87 -33.85
N PRO A 207 -6.40 -9.30 -34.33
CA PRO A 207 -6.29 -8.70 -35.63
C PRO A 207 -6.53 -9.69 -36.78
N VAL A 208 -6.08 -10.94 -36.65
CA VAL A 208 -6.27 -11.98 -37.68
C VAL A 208 -7.74 -12.37 -37.83
N VAL A 209 -8.46 -12.55 -36.72
CA VAL A 209 -9.89 -12.84 -36.75
C VAL A 209 -10.67 -11.66 -37.32
N LEU A 210 -10.29 -10.44 -36.98
CA LEU A 210 -10.94 -9.22 -37.48
C LEU A 210 -10.74 -9.06 -39.02
N LEU A 211 -9.53 -9.38 -39.52
CA LEU A 211 -9.24 -9.40 -40.96
C LEU A 211 -10.02 -10.49 -41.71
N LEU A 212 -10.13 -11.71 -41.11
CA LEU A 212 -10.90 -12.78 -41.69
C LEU A 212 -12.42 -12.47 -41.78
N VAL A 213 -12.97 -11.88 -40.68
CA VAL A 213 -14.37 -11.48 -40.66
C VAL A 213 -14.65 -10.37 -41.68
N SER A 214 -13.75 -9.38 -41.82
CA SER A 214 -13.91 -8.33 -42.81
C SER A 214 -13.75 -8.83 -44.25
N ALA A 215 -12.87 -9.82 -44.49
CA ALA A 215 -12.69 -10.43 -45.81
C ALA A 215 -13.88 -11.32 -46.26
N TYR A 216 -14.62 -11.87 -45.28
CA TYR A 216 -15.80 -12.72 -45.55
C TYR A 216 -17.11 -11.92 -45.69
N SER A 217 -17.10 -10.64 -45.30
CA SER A 217 -18.25 -9.74 -45.33
C SER A 217 -18.32 -8.88 -46.62
N ILE A 218 -17.43 -9.11 -47.60
CA ILE A 218 -17.44 -8.53 -48.96
C ILE A 218 -17.79 -9.63 -49.94
#